data_f5965501d3d34eb3a35323c5bbd882ea
#
_entry.id   f5965501d3d34eb3a35323c5bbd882ea
#
_cell.length_a   1.000
_cell.length_b   1.000
_cell.length_c   1.000
_cell.angle_alpha   90.00
_cell.angle_beta   90.00
_cell.angle_gamma   90.00
#
_symmetry.space_group_name_H-M   'P 1'
#
loop_
_entity.id
_entity.type
_entity.pdbx_description
1 polymer ?
#
loop_
_entity_poly.entity_id
_entity_poly.type
_entity_poly.pdbx_seq_one_letter_code
_entity_poly.pdbx_strand_id
1 'polypeptide(L)'
;MMEGVISLMQLAKISAALARLDKAKVPYISLLTDPTTGGVTASFAMLGDLNIAEPGALIGFAGPRVIEQTIRQKLPPGFQRSEFLLEHGMLDAVVPRKQLKSYVARALDFMTAAPGAQLSAVSPQPSV
;
A
#
# COMPACT_ATOMS: atom_id res chain seq x y z
N MET A 1 -16.71 3.77 -16.37
CA MET A 1 -15.89 2.72 -16.99
C MET A 1 -16.63 2.17 -18.21
N MET A 2 -16.17 2.52 -19.38
CA MET A 2 -16.85 2.16 -20.63
C MET A 2 -16.53 0.71 -21.07
N GLU A 3 -15.35 0.21 -20.72
CA GLU A 3 -14.90 -1.15 -21.08
C GLU A 3 -15.30 -2.24 -20.09
N GLY A 4 -15.94 -1.91 -19.01
CA GLY A 4 -16.55 -2.83 -18.02
C GLY A 4 -15.69 -4.07 -17.71
N VAL A 5 -16.08 -5.22 -18.21
CA VAL A 5 -15.45 -6.53 -17.98
C VAL A 5 -13.99 -6.56 -18.43
N ILE A 6 -13.64 -5.94 -19.55
CA ILE A 6 -12.26 -5.89 -20.05
C ILE A 6 -11.35 -5.17 -19.06
N SER A 7 -11.82 -4.06 -18.49
CA SER A 7 -11.11 -3.33 -17.44
C SER A 7 -10.89 -4.20 -16.19
N LEU A 8 -11.90 -4.95 -15.75
CA LEU A 8 -11.78 -5.88 -14.63
C LEU A 8 -10.80 -7.02 -14.91
N MET A 9 -10.74 -7.52 -16.15
CA MET A 9 -9.78 -8.57 -16.52
C MET A 9 -8.32 -8.10 -16.42
N GLN A 10 -8.02 -6.79 -16.53
CA GLN A 10 -6.68 -6.28 -16.26
C GLN A 10 -6.27 -6.47 -14.80
N LEU A 11 -7.21 -6.33 -13.85
CA LEU A 11 -6.94 -6.60 -12.43
C LEU A 11 -6.59 -8.06 -12.19
N ALA A 12 -7.33 -8.99 -12.81
CA ALA A 12 -7.03 -10.42 -12.77
C ALA A 12 -5.65 -10.76 -13.36
N LYS A 13 -5.27 -10.12 -14.47
CA LYS A 13 -3.96 -10.28 -15.10
C LYS A 13 -2.82 -9.83 -14.19
N ILE A 14 -2.98 -8.69 -13.52
CA ILE A 14 -2.00 -8.19 -12.55
C ILE A 14 -1.90 -9.13 -11.35
N SER A 15 -3.03 -9.56 -10.78
CA SER A 15 -3.05 -10.49 -9.65
C SER A 15 -2.39 -11.84 -9.99
N ALA A 16 -2.57 -12.35 -11.20
CA ALA A 16 -1.88 -13.54 -11.67
C ALA A 16 -0.35 -13.34 -11.78
N ALA A 17 0.09 -12.15 -12.19
CA ALA A 17 1.51 -11.81 -12.19
C ALA A 17 2.10 -11.74 -10.77
N LEU A 18 1.37 -11.17 -9.81
CA LEU A 18 1.77 -11.13 -8.40
C LEU A 18 1.89 -12.54 -7.80
N ALA A 19 0.98 -13.46 -8.15
CA ALA A 19 1.09 -14.86 -7.74
C ALA A 19 2.38 -15.54 -8.27
N ARG A 20 2.89 -15.09 -9.41
CA ARG A 20 4.20 -15.55 -9.93
C ARG A 20 5.37 -14.98 -9.15
N LEU A 21 5.28 -13.70 -8.73
CA LEU A 21 6.27 -13.07 -7.86
C LEU A 21 6.36 -13.80 -6.51
N ASP A 22 5.22 -14.10 -5.89
CA ASP A 22 5.18 -14.85 -4.62
C ASP A 22 5.84 -16.23 -4.75
N LYS A 23 5.54 -16.97 -5.81
CA LYS A 23 6.22 -18.26 -6.09
C LYS A 23 7.73 -18.12 -6.25
N ALA A 24 8.18 -17.03 -6.84
CA ALA A 24 9.59 -16.72 -7.03
C ALA A 24 10.24 -16.08 -5.79
N LYS A 25 9.46 -15.83 -4.71
CA LYS A 25 9.91 -15.17 -3.48
C LYS A 25 10.53 -13.78 -3.75
N VAL A 26 9.96 -13.06 -4.70
CA VAL A 26 10.34 -11.68 -5.03
C VAL A 26 9.37 -10.74 -4.30
N PRO A 27 9.86 -9.81 -3.47
CA PRO A 27 9.00 -8.90 -2.70
C PRO A 27 8.22 -7.96 -3.62
N TYR A 28 6.98 -7.67 -3.22
CA TYR A 28 6.11 -6.70 -3.84
C TYR A 28 5.81 -5.55 -2.89
N ILE A 29 6.27 -4.35 -3.21
CA ILE A 29 5.95 -3.12 -2.48
C ILE A 29 4.85 -2.38 -3.21
N SER A 30 3.72 -2.15 -2.53
CA SER A 30 2.63 -1.34 -3.06
C SER A 30 2.74 0.10 -2.55
N LEU A 31 2.84 1.04 -3.49
CA LEU A 31 2.87 2.47 -3.20
C LEU A 31 1.54 3.11 -3.58
N LEU A 32 0.79 3.52 -2.55
CA LEU A 32 -0.56 4.08 -2.69
C LEU A 32 -0.50 5.62 -2.70
N THR A 33 -0.87 6.20 -3.81
CA THR A 33 -0.90 7.66 -4.01
C THR A 33 -2.32 8.20 -3.93
N ASP A 34 -2.50 9.52 -3.92
CA ASP A 34 -3.80 10.18 -3.88
C ASP A 34 -4.38 10.40 -5.31
N PRO A 35 -5.61 9.92 -5.60
CA PRO A 35 -6.39 8.92 -4.86
C PRO A 35 -6.09 7.48 -5.34
N THR A 36 -6.23 6.50 -4.45
CA THR A 36 -6.26 5.08 -4.82
C THR A 36 -7.61 4.52 -4.42
N THR A 37 -8.53 4.31 -5.38
CA THR A 37 -9.92 3.95 -5.10
C THR A 37 -10.46 2.88 -6.05
N GLY A 38 -11.63 2.32 -5.70
CA GLY A 38 -12.36 1.38 -6.54
C GLY A 38 -11.70 0.01 -6.64
N GLY A 39 -11.81 -0.62 -7.81
CA GLY A 39 -11.31 -1.96 -8.06
C GLY A 39 -9.80 -2.13 -7.88
N VAL A 40 -9.02 -1.07 -8.02
CA VAL A 40 -7.57 -1.09 -7.77
C VAL A 40 -7.29 -1.39 -6.30
N THR A 41 -7.93 -0.64 -5.39
CA THR A 41 -7.80 -0.88 -3.94
C THR A 41 -8.33 -2.26 -3.55
N ALA A 42 -9.46 -2.69 -4.12
CA ALA A 42 -10.07 -3.99 -3.84
C ALA A 42 -9.34 -5.19 -4.47
N SER A 43 -8.21 -4.96 -5.15
CA SER A 43 -7.46 -6.00 -5.84
C SER A 43 -5.96 -5.90 -5.51
N PHE A 44 -5.13 -5.60 -6.50
CA PHE A 44 -3.68 -5.70 -6.40
C PHE A 44 -3.03 -4.62 -5.50
N ALA A 45 -3.67 -3.46 -5.30
CA ALA A 45 -3.08 -2.39 -4.52
C ALA A 45 -2.86 -2.76 -3.05
N MET A 46 -3.70 -3.64 -2.48
CA MET A 46 -3.60 -4.08 -1.08
C MET A 46 -2.93 -5.46 -0.93
N LEU A 47 -2.30 -5.98 -1.99
CA LEU A 47 -1.60 -7.26 -1.98
C LEU A 47 -0.09 -7.14 -1.78
N GLY A 48 0.41 -5.94 -1.42
CA GLY A 48 1.83 -5.74 -1.17
C GLY A 48 2.31 -6.51 0.07
N ASP A 49 3.54 -7.01 0.03
CA ASP A 49 4.26 -7.46 1.22
C ASP A 49 4.56 -6.26 2.12
N LEU A 50 4.61 -5.06 1.54
CA LEU A 50 4.71 -3.78 2.22
C LEU A 50 3.79 -2.78 1.50
N ASN A 51 2.80 -2.25 2.23
CA ASN A 51 1.84 -1.27 1.74
C ASN A 51 2.19 0.12 2.28
N ILE A 52 2.70 0.98 1.42
CA ILE A 52 3.14 2.34 1.77
C ILE A 52 2.19 3.34 1.13
N ALA A 53 1.84 4.40 1.86
CA ALA A 53 1.05 5.49 1.31
C ALA A 53 1.75 6.86 1.43
N GLU A 54 1.37 7.80 0.58
CA GLU A 54 1.71 9.21 0.75
C GLU A 54 0.82 9.84 1.82
N PRO A 55 1.32 10.86 2.56
CA PRO A 55 0.52 11.58 3.55
C PRO A 55 -0.76 12.15 2.95
N GLY A 56 -1.87 12.00 3.65
CA GLY A 56 -3.17 12.53 3.27
C GLY A 56 -3.82 11.85 2.07
N ALA A 57 -3.25 10.79 1.50
CA ALA A 57 -3.81 10.09 0.36
C ALA A 57 -5.17 9.47 0.68
N LEU A 58 -6.14 9.66 -0.22
CA LEU A 58 -7.45 9.03 -0.15
C LEU A 58 -7.35 7.60 -0.69
N ILE A 59 -7.61 6.62 0.16
CA ILE A 59 -7.48 5.20 -0.19
C ILE A 59 -8.75 4.48 0.28
N GLY A 60 -9.44 3.82 -0.63
CA GLY A 60 -10.66 3.08 -0.30
C GLY A 60 -11.36 2.51 -1.51
N PHE A 61 -12.33 1.64 -1.30
CA PHE A 61 -13.13 1.10 -2.42
C PHE A 61 -14.13 2.13 -2.92
N ALA A 62 -15.10 2.51 -2.09
CA ALA A 62 -16.05 3.57 -2.38
C ALA A 62 -15.52 4.91 -1.85
N GLY A 63 -15.70 5.97 -2.61
CA GLY A 63 -15.33 7.32 -2.14
C GLY A 63 -16.23 7.78 -0.98
N PRO A 64 -15.76 8.73 -0.13
CA PRO A 64 -16.51 9.21 1.03
C PRO A 64 -17.93 9.68 0.69
N ARG A 65 -18.09 10.40 -0.40
CA ARG A 65 -19.40 10.89 -0.86
C ARG A 65 -20.42 9.76 -1.10
N VAL A 66 -19.98 8.66 -1.71
CA VAL A 66 -20.84 7.51 -1.99
C VAL A 66 -21.27 6.83 -0.69
N ILE A 67 -20.31 6.68 0.24
CA ILE A 67 -20.58 6.09 1.55
C ILE A 67 -21.59 6.95 2.31
N GLU A 68 -21.35 8.25 2.44
CA GLU A 68 -22.25 9.18 3.14
C GLU A 68 -23.68 9.18 2.58
N GLN A 69 -23.81 9.13 1.25
CA GLN A 69 -25.12 9.03 0.60
C GLN A 69 -25.82 7.71 0.92
N THR A 70 -25.08 6.62 1.02
CA THR A 70 -25.62 5.29 1.28
C THR A 70 -26.07 5.12 2.72
N ILE A 71 -25.20 5.51 3.67
CA ILE A 71 -25.50 5.38 5.12
C ILE A 71 -26.29 6.57 5.67
N ARG A 72 -26.44 7.65 4.88
CA ARG A 72 -27.09 8.92 5.26
C ARG A 72 -26.53 9.56 6.54
N GLN A 73 -25.23 9.40 6.74
CA GLN A 73 -24.49 9.97 7.86
C GLN A 73 -23.19 10.61 7.37
N LYS A 74 -22.72 11.63 8.07
CA LYS A 74 -21.41 12.23 7.79
C LYS A 74 -20.31 11.32 8.32
N LEU A 75 -19.26 11.16 7.53
CA LEU A 75 -18.09 10.42 7.94
C LEU A 75 -17.21 11.24 8.90
N PRO A 76 -16.50 10.59 9.81
CA PRO A 76 -15.57 11.29 10.70
C PRO A 76 -14.46 11.98 9.88
N PRO A 77 -13.90 13.10 10.40
CA PRO A 77 -12.77 13.76 9.76
C PRO A 77 -11.60 12.80 9.56
N GLY A 78 -10.98 12.87 8.38
CA GLY A 78 -9.83 12.01 8.04
C GLY A 78 -10.18 10.58 7.62
N PHE A 79 -11.46 10.21 7.57
CA PHE A 79 -11.89 8.88 7.14
C PHE A 79 -11.31 8.53 5.75
N GLN A 80 -10.81 7.32 5.59
CA GLN A 80 -10.12 6.81 4.40
C GLN A 80 -8.83 7.57 4.01
N ARG A 81 -8.30 8.44 4.86
CA ARG A 81 -6.97 9.01 4.64
C ARG A 81 -5.88 8.04 5.09
N SER A 82 -4.70 8.19 4.53
CA SER A 82 -3.56 7.30 4.80
C SER A 82 -3.24 7.19 6.30
N GLU A 83 -3.33 8.28 7.05
CA GLU A 83 -3.09 8.29 8.49
C GLU A 83 -4.13 7.45 9.25
N PHE A 84 -5.41 7.61 8.89
CA PHE A 84 -6.49 6.80 9.45
C PHE A 84 -6.30 5.32 9.17
N LEU A 85 -5.89 4.97 7.94
CA LEU A 85 -5.68 3.58 7.54
C LEU A 85 -4.44 2.96 8.22
N LEU A 86 -3.42 3.77 8.48
CA LEU A 86 -2.25 3.34 9.25
C LEU A 86 -2.62 2.99 10.69
N GLU A 87 -3.41 3.84 11.34
CA GLU A 87 -3.91 3.61 12.72
C GLU A 87 -4.77 2.34 12.81
N HIS A 88 -5.48 2.00 11.74
CA HIS A 88 -6.34 0.81 11.68
C HIS A 88 -5.64 -0.43 11.10
N GLY A 89 -4.33 -0.38 10.88
CA GLY A 89 -3.53 -1.53 10.45
C GLY A 89 -3.70 -1.94 9.00
N MET A 90 -4.25 -1.07 8.14
CA MET A 90 -4.37 -1.33 6.70
C MET A 90 -3.13 -0.94 5.90
N LEU A 91 -2.27 -0.13 6.48
CA LEU A 91 -1.00 0.31 5.89
C LEU A 91 0.15 0.01 6.85
N ASP A 92 1.33 -0.19 6.29
CA ASP A 92 2.56 -0.42 7.06
C ASP A 92 3.30 0.90 7.33
N ALA A 93 3.21 1.87 6.42
CA ALA A 93 3.84 3.17 6.58
C ALA A 93 3.16 4.28 5.78
N VAL A 94 3.25 5.50 6.30
CA VAL A 94 2.94 6.74 5.57
C VAL A 94 4.23 7.53 5.40
N VAL A 95 4.65 7.72 4.15
CA VAL A 95 5.97 8.26 3.80
C VAL A 95 5.85 9.44 2.83
N PRO A 96 6.37 10.62 3.18
CA PRO A 96 6.39 11.76 2.27
C PRO A 96 7.14 11.46 0.97
N ARG A 97 6.64 11.96 -0.16
CA ARG A 97 7.20 11.71 -1.50
C ARG A 97 8.71 11.92 -1.59
N LYS A 98 9.24 12.95 -0.93
CA LYS A 98 10.69 13.25 -0.91
C LYS A 98 11.54 12.15 -0.26
N GLN A 99 10.95 11.34 0.61
CA GLN A 99 11.62 10.27 1.34
C GLN A 99 11.37 8.88 0.74
N LEU A 100 10.41 8.75 -0.18
CA LEU A 100 9.99 7.46 -0.75
C LEU A 100 11.15 6.69 -1.37
N LYS A 101 12.02 7.35 -2.15
CA LYS A 101 13.16 6.68 -2.79
C LYS A 101 14.07 6.00 -1.78
N SER A 102 14.46 6.71 -0.74
CA SER A 102 15.36 6.17 0.30
C SER A 102 14.67 5.13 1.18
N TYR A 103 13.37 5.31 1.44
CA TYR A 103 12.57 4.35 2.21
C TYR A 103 12.43 3.02 1.46
N VAL A 104 12.01 3.07 0.19
CA VAL A 104 11.84 1.87 -0.65
C VAL A 104 13.18 1.15 -0.87
N ALA A 105 14.27 1.89 -1.09
CA ALA A 105 15.60 1.28 -1.24
C ALA A 105 15.97 0.47 0.01
N ARG A 106 15.85 1.06 1.21
CA ARG A 106 16.13 0.35 2.47
C ARG A 106 15.20 -0.84 2.71
N ALA A 107 13.92 -0.70 2.36
CA ALA A 107 12.96 -1.80 2.49
C ALA A 107 13.34 -2.97 1.58
N LEU A 108 13.72 -2.70 0.33
CA LEU A 108 14.17 -3.72 -0.60
C LEU A 108 15.47 -4.37 -0.15
N ASP A 109 16.45 -3.58 0.31
CA ASP A 109 17.70 -4.11 0.86
C ASP A 109 17.42 -5.07 2.03
N PHE A 110 16.51 -4.69 2.92
CA PHE A 110 16.11 -5.54 4.05
C PHE A 110 15.39 -6.82 3.60
N MET A 111 14.44 -6.71 2.68
CA MET A 111 13.63 -7.84 2.23
C MET A 111 14.41 -8.82 1.33
N THR A 112 15.47 -8.35 0.67
CA THR A 112 16.30 -9.18 -0.23
C THR A 112 17.63 -9.61 0.39
N ALA A 113 17.94 -9.13 1.61
CA ALA A 113 19.18 -9.52 2.31
C ALA A 113 19.20 -11.04 2.58
N ALA A 114 20.37 -11.63 2.38
CA ALA A 114 20.57 -13.04 2.70
C ALA A 114 20.33 -13.32 4.19
N PRO A 115 19.76 -14.49 4.56
CA PRO A 115 19.61 -14.87 5.96
C PRO A 115 20.95 -14.79 6.70
N GLY A 116 21.03 -13.96 7.71
CA GLY A 116 22.27 -13.70 8.48
C GLY A 116 22.85 -12.28 8.32
N ALA A 117 22.63 -11.60 7.19
CA ALA A 117 23.07 -10.20 7.02
C ALA A 117 22.21 -9.22 7.85
N GLN A 118 20.98 -9.61 8.18
CA GLN A 118 20.03 -8.79 8.94
C GLN A 118 20.40 -8.58 10.40
N LEU A 119 21.12 -9.51 11.01
CA LEU A 119 21.52 -9.43 12.42
C LEU A 119 22.70 -8.47 12.67
N SER A 120 23.52 -8.20 11.67
CA SER A 120 24.67 -7.28 11.79
C SER A 120 24.32 -5.80 11.65
N ALA A 121 23.12 -5.49 11.12
CA ALA A 121 22.67 -4.09 10.93
C ALA A 121 22.02 -3.46 12.18
N VAL A 122 21.77 -4.26 13.23
CA VAL A 122 21.19 -3.82 14.51
C VAL A 122 22.27 -3.67 15.57
N SER A 123 23.39 -3.03 15.28
CA SER A 123 24.32 -2.61 16.33
C SER A 123 23.78 -1.33 16.98
N PRO A 124 23.58 -1.28 18.30
CA PRO A 124 23.18 -0.06 18.96
C PRO A 124 24.25 1.01 18.75
N GLN A 125 23.86 2.16 18.25
CA GLN A 125 24.75 3.33 18.26
C GLN A 125 25.07 3.67 19.70
N PRO A 126 26.33 3.89 20.08
CA PRO A 126 26.65 4.37 21.40
C PRO A 126 26.06 5.77 21.57
N SER A 127 25.26 5.93 22.62
CA SER A 127 24.78 7.21 23.11
C SER A 127 25.98 8.08 23.49
N VAL A 128 26.15 9.22 22.82
CA VAL A 128 26.97 10.35 23.27
C VAL A 128 26.05 11.42 23.79
#